data_8fb2f5f73cbbfd2a941c45e690ebcf46
#
_entry.id   8fb2f5f73cbbfd2a941c45e690ebcf46
#
_cell.length_a   1.000
_cell.length_b   1.000
_cell.length_c   1.000
_cell.angle_alpha   90.00
_cell.angle_beta   90.00
_cell.angle_gamma   90.00
#
_symmetry.space_group_name_H-M   'P 1'
#
loop_
_entity.id
_entity.type
_entity.pdbx_description
1 polymer ?
#
loop_
_entity_poly.entity_id
_entity_poly.type
_entity_poly.pdbx_seq_one_letter_code
_entity_poly.pdbx_strand_id
1 'polypeptide(L)'
;MKQQEHIAEQCEILVRGLARVGIIALVDEATGFQKDRAKDALARILEAFIAKELRPWLKTFPPDFYQEMFRLRGMDYSSDTVQRPRYFGLLTNDMVYDRLAPGVLEQLKRVNPKGEVGRRKHRHFQWLTSNLGYPKLREHLGAVVATMRLSTDWHDFMSKLDKFYPRQGKPTQLSFDLQGERTEDDGKGL
;
A
#
# COMPACT_ATOMS: atom_id res chain seq x y z
N MET A 1 42.45 5.76 28.98
CA MET A 1 43.03 5.30 27.72
C MET A 1 42.19 4.15 27.12
N LYS A 2 42.05 2.96 27.74
CA LYS A 2 41.28 1.82 27.14
C LYS A 2 39.86 2.12 26.67
N GLN A 3 39.14 3.02 27.39
CA GLN A 3 37.75 3.36 27.01
C GLN A 3 37.70 4.26 25.75
N GLN A 4 38.70 5.11 25.57
CA GLN A 4 38.80 5.96 24.37
C GLN A 4 39.21 5.16 23.14
N GLU A 5 40.08 4.15 23.30
CA GLU A 5 40.44 3.22 22.22
C GLU A 5 39.21 2.43 21.72
N HIS A 6 38.42 1.91 22.65
CA HIS A 6 37.19 1.21 22.29
C HIS A 6 36.18 2.09 21.54
N ILE A 7 36.00 3.35 21.98
CA ILE A 7 35.12 4.29 21.29
C ILE A 7 35.67 4.60 19.88
N ALA A 8 36.99 4.78 19.74
CA ALA A 8 37.63 5.04 18.45
C ALA A 8 37.45 3.88 17.48
N GLU A 9 37.59 2.62 17.95
CA GLU A 9 37.31 1.41 17.10
C GLU A 9 35.85 1.35 16.64
N GLN A 10 34.90 1.62 17.53
CA GLN A 10 33.48 1.65 17.17
C GLN A 10 33.15 2.75 16.15
N CYS A 11 33.74 3.94 16.33
CA CYS A 11 33.61 5.03 15.37
C CYS A 11 34.22 4.69 14.01
N GLU A 12 35.37 4.01 13.96
CA GLU A 12 36.01 3.59 12.73
C GLU A 12 35.17 2.61 11.95
N ILE A 13 34.57 1.61 12.62
CA ILE A 13 33.66 0.64 12.02
C ILE A 13 32.43 1.36 11.42
N LEU A 14 31.84 2.31 12.15
CA LEU A 14 30.72 3.10 11.71
C LEU A 14 31.06 3.95 10.47
N VAL A 15 32.17 4.66 10.51
CA VAL A 15 32.63 5.51 9.40
C VAL A 15 32.92 4.68 8.14
N ARG A 16 33.59 3.53 8.28
CA ARG A 16 33.84 2.59 7.18
C ARG A 16 32.51 2.06 6.60
N GLY A 17 31.54 1.71 7.44
CA GLY A 17 30.23 1.27 7.01
C GLY A 17 29.48 2.35 6.21
N LEU A 18 29.45 3.59 6.75
CA LEU A 18 28.81 4.72 6.09
C LEU A 18 29.50 5.11 4.78
N ALA A 19 30.84 5.10 4.74
CA ALA A 19 31.60 5.38 3.53
C ALA A 19 31.32 4.35 2.42
N ARG A 20 31.26 3.07 2.78
CA ARG A 20 30.95 2.00 1.81
C ARG A 20 29.54 2.15 1.24
N VAL A 21 28.55 2.42 2.08
CA VAL A 21 27.16 2.62 1.63
C VAL A 21 27.05 3.89 0.78
N GLY A 22 27.71 4.97 1.18
CA GLY A 22 27.72 6.22 0.44
C GLY A 22 28.38 6.09 -0.95
N ILE A 23 29.50 5.40 -1.06
CA ILE A 23 30.15 5.15 -2.35
C ILE A 23 29.25 4.31 -3.27
N ILE A 24 28.63 3.25 -2.76
CA ILE A 24 27.69 2.44 -3.54
C ILE A 24 26.53 3.29 -4.04
N ALA A 25 25.94 4.12 -3.16
CA ALA A 25 24.84 4.99 -3.53
C ALA A 25 25.22 6.02 -4.60
N LEU A 26 26.39 6.63 -4.50
CA LEU A 26 26.90 7.60 -5.48
C LEU A 26 27.18 6.93 -6.85
N VAL A 27 27.74 5.73 -6.85
CA VAL A 27 27.97 4.96 -8.08
C VAL A 27 26.65 4.56 -8.72
N ASP A 28 25.69 4.06 -7.94
CA ASP A 28 24.37 3.68 -8.41
C ASP A 28 23.61 4.89 -9.01
N GLU A 29 23.74 6.07 -8.39
CA GLU A 29 23.16 7.30 -8.90
C GLU A 29 23.81 7.77 -10.19
N ALA A 30 25.13 7.81 -10.23
CA ALA A 30 25.90 8.25 -11.40
C ALA A 30 25.72 7.33 -12.62
N THR A 31 25.54 6.03 -12.39
CA THR A 31 25.33 5.02 -13.45
C THR A 31 23.87 4.82 -13.82
N GLY A 32 22.92 5.38 -13.07
CA GLY A 32 21.50 5.13 -13.22
C GLY A 32 21.04 3.72 -12.78
N PHE A 33 21.95 2.91 -12.23
CA PHE A 33 21.71 1.51 -11.86
C PHE A 33 20.61 1.35 -10.79
N GLN A 34 20.44 2.36 -9.93
CA GLN A 34 19.37 2.38 -8.94
C GLN A 34 17.97 2.41 -9.59
N LYS A 35 17.81 3.12 -10.71
CA LYS A 35 16.54 3.16 -11.45
C LYS A 35 16.21 1.82 -12.08
N ASP A 36 17.21 1.10 -12.56
CA ASP A 36 17.02 -0.22 -13.18
C ASP A 36 16.72 -1.28 -12.13
N ARG A 37 17.40 -1.27 -10.99
CA ARG A 37 17.04 -2.12 -9.85
C ARG A 37 15.59 -1.90 -9.36
N ALA A 38 15.13 -0.65 -9.30
CA ALA A 38 13.77 -0.34 -8.90
C ALA A 38 12.75 -0.85 -9.92
N LYS A 39 13.04 -0.74 -11.23
CA LYS A 39 12.19 -1.29 -12.29
C LYS A 39 12.12 -2.82 -12.21
N ASP A 40 13.27 -3.49 -12.04
CA ASP A 40 13.33 -4.95 -11.92
C ASP A 40 12.61 -5.45 -10.68
N ALA A 41 12.76 -4.77 -9.54
CA ALA A 41 12.04 -5.09 -8.32
C ALA A 41 10.52 -4.94 -8.51
N LEU A 42 10.08 -3.86 -9.14
CA LEU A 42 8.67 -3.66 -9.47
C LEU A 42 8.16 -4.73 -10.44
N ALA A 43 8.93 -5.06 -11.48
CA ALA A 43 8.58 -6.10 -12.44
C ALA A 43 8.37 -7.46 -11.75
N ARG A 44 9.26 -7.86 -10.85
CA ARG A 44 9.13 -9.09 -10.05
C ARG A 44 7.88 -9.10 -9.16
N ILE A 45 7.57 -7.97 -8.53
CA ILE A 45 6.35 -7.82 -7.74
C ILE A 45 5.13 -8.02 -8.65
N LEU A 46 5.09 -7.35 -9.78
CA LEU A 46 3.97 -7.45 -10.72
C LEU A 46 3.80 -8.87 -11.28
N GLU A 47 4.88 -9.56 -11.63
CA GLU A 47 4.84 -10.96 -12.06
C GLU A 47 4.34 -11.91 -10.97
N ALA A 48 4.70 -11.64 -9.71
CA ALA A 48 4.22 -12.43 -8.58
C ALA A 48 2.72 -12.25 -8.31
N PHE A 49 2.19 -11.04 -8.54
CA PHE A 49 0.78 -10.71 -8.27
C PHE A 49 -0.15 -10.95 -9.47
N ILE A 50 0.32 -10.72 -10.70
CA ILE A 50 -0.53 -10.71 -11.91
C ILE A 50 -0.33 -12.00 -12.70
N ALA A 51 -1.42 -12.73 -12.92
CA ALA A 51 -1.41 -13.95 -13.69
C ALA A 51 -1.31 -13.64 -15.20
N LYS A 52 -0.61 -14.50 -15.94
CA LYS A 52 -0.56 -14.46 -17.42
C LYS A 52 -1.85 -14.96 -18.04
N GLU A 53 -2.56 -15.83 -17.33
CA GLU A 53 -3.82 -16.44 -17.78
C GLU A 53 -4.99 -16.01 -16.89
N LEU A 54 -6.17 -15.92 -17.51
CA LEU A 54 -7.40 -15.56 -16.81
C LEU A 54 -7.88 -16.72 -15.94
N ARG A 55 -8.10 -16.46 -14.67
CA ARG A 55 -8.67 -17.44 -13.74
C ARG A 55 -10.18 -17.56 -13.88
N PRO A 56 -10.76 -18.72 -13.55
CA PRO A 56 -12.19 -18.88 -13.46
C PRO A 56 -12.83 -17.85 -12.52
N TRP A 57 -14.07 -17.48 -12.81
CA TRP A 57 -14.82 -16.61 -11.91
C TRP A 57 -15.15 -17.34 -10.61
N LEU A 58 -14.85 -16.68 -9.48
CA LEU A 58 -15.18 -17.15 -8.14
C LEU A 58 -15.82 -15.99 -7.37
N LYS A 59 -16.77 -16.29 -6.47
CA LYS A 59 -17.33 -15.28 -5.58
C LYS A 59 -16.26 -14.86 -4.56
N THR A 60 -15.56 -13.77 -4.86
CA THR A 60 -14.38 -13.31 -4.11
C THR A 60 -14.74 -12.31 -3.02
N PHE A 61 -15.62 -11.37 -3.34
CA PHE A 61 -16.05 -10.34 -2.40
C PHE A 61 -17.16 -10.86 -1.49
N PRO A 62 -16.97 -10.87 -0.15
CA PRO A 62 -18.00 -11.30 0.76
C PRO A 62 -19.19 -10.32 0.73
N PRO A 63 -20.43 -10.79 1.02
CA PRO A 63 -21.62 -9.93 1.07
C PRO A 63 -21.44 -8.73 2.01
N ASP A 64 -20.80 -8.96 3.15
CA ASP A 64 -20.53 -7.96 4.19
C ASP A 64 -19.71 -6.78 3.69
N PHE A 65 -18.83 -6.98 2.73
CA PHE A 65 -18.03 -5.90 2.14
C PHE A 65 -18.91 -4.79 1.55
N TYR A 66 -19.95 -5.18 0.82
CA TYR A 66 -20.86 -4.20 0.22
C TYR A 66 -21.87 -3.68 1.23
N GLN A 67 -22.35 -4.51 2.12
CA GLN A 67 -23.26 -4.10 3.20
C GLN A 67 -22.62 -3.00 4.05
N GLU A 68 -21.38 -3.18 4.47
CA GLU A 68 -20.64 -2.19 5.23
C GLU A 68 -20.33 -0.92 4.41
N MET A 69 -20.05 -1.05 3.12
CA MET A 69 -19.91 0.14 2.26
C MET A 69 -21.19 0.98 2.21
N PHE A 70 -22.37 0.34 2.10
CA PHE A 70 -23.64 1.04 2.10
C PHE A 70 -23.87 1.71 3.46
N ARG A 71 -23.65 0.99 4.56
CA ARG A 71 -23.77 1.53 5.94
C ARG A 71 -22.91 2.78 6.13
N LEU A 72 -21.62 2.71 5.81
CA LEU A 72 -20.68 3.82 6.00
C LEU A 72 -20.94 5.00 5.06
N ARG A 73 -21.68 4.77 3.97
CA ARG A 73 -22.11 5.84 3.04
C ARG A 73 -23.50 6.36 3.36
N GLY A 74 -24.15 5.89 4.46
CA GLY A 74 -25.48 6.31 4.85
C GLY A 74 -26.56 5.92 3.84
N MET A 75 -26.39 4.78 3.15
CA MET A 75 -27.30 4.31 2.11
C MET A 75 -27.93 2.99 2.53
N ASP A 76 -29.19 2.81 2.15
CA ASP A 76 -29.90 1.55 2.40
C ASP A 76 -29.33 0.41 1.55
N TYR A 77 -29.03 -0.69 2.22
CA TYR A 77 -28.60 -1.92 1.55
C TYR A 77 -29.80 -2.83 1.30
N SER A 78 -30.03 -3.17 0.04
CA SER A 78 -31.03 -4.20 -0.32
C SER A 78 -30.30 -5.44 -0.85
N SER A 79 -30.58 -6.60 -0.25
CA SER A 79 -30.08 -7.90 -0.73
C SER A 79 -30.67 -8.28 -2.10
N ASP A 80 -31.84 -7.74 -2.43
CA ASP A 80 -32.64 -8.13 -3.61
C ASP A 80 -32.20 -7.37 -4.87
N THR A 81 -31.47 -6.28 -4.73
CA THR A 81 -30.97 -5.50 -5.87
C THR A 81 -29.46 -5.60 -6.00
N VAL A 82 -29.02 -6.15 -7.13
CA VAL A 82 -27.58 -6.21 -7.51
C VAL A 82 -27.06 -4.82 -7.93
N GLN A 83 -27.93 -3.82 -8.04
CA GLN A 83 -27.56 -2.50 -8.52
C GLN A 83 -26.76 -1.75 -7.45
N ARG A 84 -25.53 -1.43 -7.80
CA ARG A 84 -24.62 -0.65 -6.97
C ARG A 84 -24.30 0.68 -7.65
N PRO A 85 -24.15 1.76 -6.90
CA PRO A 85 -23.70 3.03 -7.46
C PRO A 85 -22.42 2.86 -8.27
N ARG A 86 -22.32 3.51 -9.43
CA ARG A 86 -21.15 3.38 -10.33
C ARG A 86 -19.82 3.70 -9.64
N TYR A 87 -19.83 4.65 -8.71
CA TYR A 87 -18.63 5.05 -7.99
C TYR A 87 -18.09 3.98 -7.00
N PHE A 88 -18.91 2.99 -6.60
CA PHE A 88 -18.44 1.88 -5.75
C PHE A 88 -17.29 1.10 -6.40
N GLY A 89 -17.27 1.02 -7.73
CA GLY A 89 -16.13 0.44 -8.43
C GLY A 89 -14.83 1.24 -8.27
N LEU A 90 -14.93 2.58 -8.20
CA LEU A 90 -13.78 3.45 -7.90
C LEU A 90 -13.32 3.28 -6.47
N LEU A 91 -14.25 3.26 -5.52
CA LEU A 91 -13.95 3.01 -4.10
C LEU A 91 -13.31 1.64 -3.89
N THR A 92 -13.83 0.60 -4.54
CA THR A 92 -13.24 -0.75 -4.48
C THR A 92 -11.80 -0.76 -5.02
N ASN A 93 -11.53 -0.05 -6.11
CA ASN A 93 -10.17 0.05 -6.63
C ASN A 93 -9.23 0.73 -5.63
N ASP A 94 -9.64 1.83 -5.03
CA ASP A 94 -8.86 2.58 -4.05
C ASP A 94 -8.64 1.79 -2.75
N MET A 95 -9.72 1.24 -2.18
CA MET A 95 -9.64 0.54 -0.89
C MET A 95 -8.96 -0.82 -0.97
N VAL A 96 -9.04 -1.49 -2.12
CA VAL A 96 -8.60 -2.88 -2.25
C VAL A 96 -7.37 -2.99 -3.14
N TYR A 97 -7.49 -2.71 -4.44
CA TYR A 97 -6.43 -3.03 -5.40
C TYR A 97 -5.22 -2.10 -5.33
N ASP A 98 -5.43 -0.82 -5.02
CA ASP A 98 -4.36 0.19 -4.91
C ASP A 98 -3.49 0.00 -3.66
N ARG A 99 -3.95 -0.86 -2.74
CA ARG A 99 -3.29 -1.13 -1.45
C ARG A 99 -2.67 -2.52 -1.36
N LEU A 100 -2.82 -3.36 -2.40
CA LEU A 100 -2.27 -4.72 -2.40
C LEU A 100 -0.75 -4.72 -2.53
N ALA A 101 -0.23 -4.06 -3.54
CA ALA A 101 1.20 -3.88 -3.77
C ALA A 101 1.43 -2.76 -4.80
N PRO A 102 2.65 -2.18 -4.86
CA PRO A 102 2.97 -1.10 -5.79
C PRO A 102 2.68 -1.47 -7.24
N GLY A 103 1.96 -0.62 -7.96
CA GLY A 103 1.69 -0.77 -9.39
C GLY A 103 0.69 -1.85 -9.79
N VAL A 104 0.17 -2.65 -8.84
CA VAL A 104 -0.78 -3.74 -9.14
C VAL A 104 -2.05 -3.22 -9.77
N LEU A 105 -2.64 -2.14 -9.26
CA LEU A 105 -3.87 -1.58 -9.84
C LEU A 105 -3.65 -1.08 -11.27
N GLU A 106 -2.55 -0.39 -11.54
CA GLU A 106 -2.19 0.09 -12.88
C GLU A 106 -2.01 -1.08 -13.85
N GLN A 107 -1.29 -2.11 -13.45
CA GLN A 107 -1.09 -3.30 -14.26
C GLN A 107 -2.40 -4.04 -14.51
N LEU A 108 -3.27 -4.17 -13.49
CA LEU A 108 -4.61 -4.75 -13.66
C LEU A 108 -5.46 -3.95 -14.65
N LYS A 109 -5.33 -2.62 -14.67
CA LYS A 109 -6.01 -1.77 -15.66
C LYS A 109 -5.48 -2.00 -17.08
N ARG A 110 -4.18 -2.30 -17.24
CA ARG A 110 -3.55 -2.59 -18.54
C ARG A 110 -3.96 -3.94 -19.10
N VAL A 111 -3.91 -5.02 -18.29
CA VAL A 111 -4.28 -6.37 -18.73
C VAL A 111 -5.80 -6.57 -18.86
N ASN A 112 -6.59 -5.71 -18.22
CA ASN A 112 -8.05 -5.76 -18.22
C ASN A 112 -8.64 -4.37 -18.52
N PRO A 113 -8.48 -3.87 -19.75
CA PRO A 113 -8.97 -2.56 -20.14
C PRO A 113 -10.51 -2.52 -20.14
N LYS A 114 -11.06 -1.32 -20.12
CA LYS A 114 -12.50 -1.12 -20.35
C LYS A 114 -12.80 -1.29 -21.83
N GLY A 115 -13.89 -1.99 -22.14
CA GLY A 115 -14.40 -2.06 -23.50
C GLY A 115 -15.13 -0.75 -23.92
N GLU A 116 -15.64 -0.71 -25.14
CA GLU A 116 -16.30 0.44 -25.74
C GLU A 116 -17.47 0.99 -24.90
N VAL A 117 -18.20 0.11 -24.21
CA VAL A 117 -19.33 0.45 -23.31
C VAL A 117 -18.86 0.95 -21.94
N GLY A 118 -17.54 1.15 -21.73
CA GLY A 118 -16.97 1.60 -20.46
C GLY A 118 -16.95 0.55 -19.34
N ARG A 119 -17.34 -0.70 -19.64
CA ARG A 119 -17.31 -1.84 -18.72
C ARG A 119 -16.15 -2.78 -19.05
N ARG A 120 -15.60 -3.46 -18.01
CA ARG A 120 -14.60 -4.50 -18.22
C ARG A 120 -15.27 -5.84 -18.47
N LYS A 121 -14.69 -6.63 -19.39
CA LYS A 121 -15.16 -7.99 -19.71
C LYS A 121 -15.00 -8.93 -18.50
N HIS A 122 -13.89 -8.80 -17.78
CA HIS A 122 -13.56 -9.65 -16.64
C HIS A 122 -13.38 -8.82 -15.37
N ARG A 123 -13.40 -9.47 -14.20
CA ARG A 123 -13.14 -8.82 -12.93
C ARG A 123 -11.63 -8.79 -12.65
N HIS A 124 -11.13 -7.76 -11.98
CA HIS A 124 -9.71 -7.62 -11.66
C HIS A 124 -9.15 -8.83 -10.90
N PHE A 125 -9.89 -9.40 -9.96
CA PHE A 125 -9.42 -10.55 -9.19
C PHE A 125 -9.15 -11.80 -10.04
N GLN A 126 -9.72 -11.91 -11.23
CA GLN A 126 -9.47 -13.04 -12.14
C GLN A 126 -8.07 -12.99 -12.77
N TRP A 127 -7.42 -11.83 -12.75
CA TRP A 127 -6.06 -11.61 -13.24
C TRP A 127 -4.99 -11.69 -12.14
N LEU A 128 -5.36 -12.07 -10.92
CA LEU A 128 -4.40 -12.26 -9.84
C LEU A 128 -3.90 -13.70 -9.82
N THR A 129 -2.62 -13.90 -9.49
CA THR A 129 -2.00 -15.21 -9.37
C THR A 129 -2.64 -16.04 -8.26
N SER A 130 -2.67 -17.37 -8.43
CA SER A 130 -3.25 -18.29 -7.44
C SER A 130 -2.40 -18.46 -6.19
N ASN A 131 -1.09 -18.31 -6.34
CA ASN A 131 -0.11 -18.55 -5.27
C ASN A 131 0.09 -17.34 -4.35
N LEU A 132 -0.02 -16.11 -4.86
CA LEU A 132 0.23 -14.90 -4.08
C LEU A 132 -0.88 -13.85 -4.21
N GLY A 133 -1.20 -13.40 -5.43
CA GLY A 133 -2.08 -12.26 -5.64
C GLY A 133 -3.48 -12.46 -5.10
N TYR A 134 -4.09 -13.61 -5.35
CA TYR A 134 -5.43 -13.92 -4.88
C TYR A 134 -5.50 -14.20 -3.37
N PRO A 135 -4.60 -14.97 -2.76
CA PRO A 135 -4.54 -15.10 -1.30
C PRO A 135 -4.38 -13.75 -0.60
N LYS A 136 -3.48 -12.89 -1.07
CA LYS A 136 -3.29 -11.54 -0.52
C LYS A 136 -4.52 -10.65 -0.68
N LEU A 137 -5.23 -10.76 -1.80
CA LEU A 137 -6.52 -10.08 -1.97
C LEU A 137 -7.53 -10.53 -0.90
N ARG A 138 -7.65 -11.83 -0.63
CA ARG A 138 -8.60 -12.35 0.37
C ARG A 138 -8.26 -11.91 1.78
N GLU A 139 -6.98 -11.95 2.14
CA GLU A 139 -6.46 -11.46 3.42
C GLU A 139 -6.81 -9.98 3.60
N HIS A 140 -6.50 -9.16 2.60
CA HIS A 140 -6.77 -7.73 2.62
C HIS A 140 -8.29 -7.42 2.68
N LEU A 141 -9.12 -8.15 1.95
CA LEU A 141 -10.58 -8.00 2.02
C LEU A 141 -11.11 -8.27 3.42
N GLY A 142 -10.60 -9.29 4.12
CA GLY A 142 -10.96 -9.55 5.51
C GLY A 142 -10.61 -8.38 6.41
N ALA A 143 -9.40 -7.82 6.27
CA ALA A 143 -8.96 -6.67 7.04
C ALA A 143 -9.80 -5.41 6.75
N VAL A 144 -10.11 -5.14 5.47
CA VAL A 144 -10.96 -4.02 5.08
C VAL A 144 -12.36 -4.14 5.68
N VAL A 145 -13.00 -5.31 5.62
CA VAL A 145 -14.32 -5.54 6.23
C VAL A 145 -14.26 -5.36 7.75
N ALA A 146 -13.24 -5.89 8.41
CA ALA A 146 -13.06 -5.70 9.84
C ALA A 146 -12.91 -4.21 10.21
N THR A 147 -12.10 -3.46 9.45
CA THR A 147 -11.92 -2.02 9.64
C THR A 147 -13.23 -1.25 9.40
N MET A 148 -14.01 -1.62 8.38
CA MET A 148 -15.33 -1.03 8.14
C MET A 148 -16.26 -1.21 9.34
N ARG A 149 -16.35 -2.43 9.90
CA ARG A 149 -17.19 -2.75 11.04
C ARG A 149 -16.81 -1.97 12.30
N LEU A 150 -15.51 -1.71 12.48
CA LEU A 150 -14.97 -0.95 13.62
C LEU A 150 -15.08 0.57 13.42
N SER A 151 -15.60 1.03 12.29
CA SER A 151 -15.68 2.44 11.95
C SER A 151 -17.10 2.97 12.10
N THR A 152 -17.18 4.19 12.61
CA THR A 152 -18.45 4.89 12.84
C THR A 152 -19.03 5.46 11.55
N ASP A 153 -18.17 6.03 10.72
CA ASP A 153 -18.52 6.68 9.46
C ASP A 153 -17.44 6.47 8.39
N TRP A 154 -17.68 7.02 7.21
CA TRP A 154 -16.77 6.89 6.07
C TRP A 154 -15.41 7.55 6.30
N HIS A 155 -15.37 8.71 6.96
CA HIS A 155 -14.14 9.45 7.21
C HIS A 155 -13.25 8.69 8.23
N ASP A 156 -13.83 8.21 9.31
CA ASP A 156 -13.17 7.38 10.31
C ASP A 156 -12.60 6.09 9.68
N PHE A 157 -13.39 5.42 8.83
CA PHE A 157 -12.93 4.25 8.08
C PHE A 157 -11.73 4.56 7.20
N MET A 158 -11.79 5.62 6.38
CA MET A 158 -10.69 5.97 5.47
C MET A 158 -9.43 6.37 6.23
N SER A 159 -9.56 7.08 7.35
CA SER A 159 -8.43 7.44 8.22
C SER A 159 -7.73 6.19 8.78
N LYS A 160 -8.48 5.22 9.29
CA LYS A 160 -7.93 3.95 9.77
C LYS A 160 -7.29 3.16 8.64
N LEU A 161 -7.95 3.10 7.48
CA LEU A 161 -7.45 2.38 6.31
C LEU A 161 -6.15 2.99 5.78
N ASP A 162 -6.05 4.32 5.72
CA ASP A 162 -4.83 5.01 5.28
C ASP A 162 -3.67 4.82 6.27
N LYS A 163 -3.97 4.68 7.55
CA LYS A 163 -2.97 4.41 8.59
C LYS A 163 -2.41 2.98 8.53
N PHE A 164 -3.26 1.97 8.37
CA PHE A 164 -2.85 0.56 8.42
C PHE A 164 -2.50 -0.02 7.06
N TYR A 165 -3.13 0.47 5.99
CA TYR A 165 -2.96 0.03 4.61
C TYR A 165 -2.83 1.24 3.69
N PRO A 166 -1.72 1.98 3.73
CA PRO A 166 -1.53 3.17 2.89
C PRO A 166 -1.56 2.79 1.40
N ARG A 167 -1.95 3.76 0.56
CA ARG A 167 -1.91 3.58 -0.89
C ARG A 167 -0.47 3.39 -1.33
N GLN A 168 -0.24 2.34 -2.11
CA GLN A 168 1.07 2.03 -2.65
C GLN A 168 1.41 3.03 -3.79
N GLY A 169 2.60 3.66 -3.70
CA GLY A 169 3.07 4.62 -4.72
C GLY A 169 2.84 6.10 -4.41
N LYS A 170 2.16 6.46 -3.31
CA LYS A 170 2.26 7.81 -2.77
C LYS A 170 3.36 7.80 -1.70
N PRO A 171 4.34 8.72 -1.76
CA PRO A 171 5.30 8.85 -0.68
C PRO A 171 4.53 9.11 0.60
N THR A 172 4.65 8.23 1.57
CA THR A 172 4.22 8.53 2.93
C THR A 172 5.10 9.68 3.38
N GLN A 173 4.57 10.90 3.41
CA GLN A 173 5.23 11.97 4.13
C GLN A 173 5.24 11.53 5.59
N LEU A 174 6.38 10.99 6.00
CA LEU A 174 6.73 10.94 7.41
C LEU A 174 6.82 12.41 7.85
N SER A 175 5.72 12.93 8.39
CA SER A 175 5.79 14.15 9.19
C SER A 175 6.60 13.76 10.42
N PHE A 176 7.90 14.01 10.37
CA PHE A 176 8.68 14.16 11.57
C PHE A 176 8.16 15.44 12.23
N ASP A 177 7.24 15.30 13.16
CA ASP A 177 6.92 16.35 14.10
C ASP A 177 8.18 16.59 14.96
N LEU A 178 9.05 17.45 14.44
CA LEU A 178 10.15 18.07 15.20
C LEU A 178 9.60 19.17 16.14
N GLN A 179 8.41 18.98 16.67
CA GLN A 179 7.96 19.67 17.86
C GLN A 179 8.45 18.88 19.09
N GLY A 180 9.76 18.65 19.14
CA GLY A 180 10.44 18.47 20.40
C GLY A 180 10.25 19.76 21.20
N GLU A 181 9.62 19.60 22.37
CA GLU A 181 9.47 20.60 23.41
C GLU A 181 10.74 21.41 23.49
N ARG A 182 10.67 22.69 23.11
CA ARG A 182 11.59 23.68 23.62
C ARG A 182 11.30 23.78 25.11
N THR A 183 12.02 23.04 25.91
CA THR A 183 12.21 23.40 27.30
C THR A 183 12.89 24.75 27.28
N GLU A 184 12.15 25.79 27.57
CA GLU A 184 12.68 27.08 27.91
C GLU A 184 13.52 26.85 29.18
N ASP A 185 14.80 26.81 28.97
CA ASP A 185 15.81 26.94 30.03
C ASP A 185 15.73 28.39 30.50
N ASP A 186 14.92 28.64 31.56
CA ASP A 186 14.88 29.95 32.20
C ASP A 186 16.09 30.05 33.13
N GLY A 187 17.20 30.45 32.51
CA GLY A 187 18.54 30.68 33.08
C GLY A 187 18.59 31.36 34.44
N LYS A 188 18.14 30.70 35.49
CA LYS A 188 18.41 30.98 36.90
C LYS A 188 19.23 29.85 37.47
N GLY A 189 20.51 29.84 37.06
CA GLY A 189 21.55 29.14 37.78
C GLY A 189 21.91 29.89 39.04
N LEU A 190 21.89 29.19 40.15
CA LEU A 190 22.70 29.52 41.34
C LEU A 190 24.00 28.74 41.28
#